data_46639d42a8d042f1ec7e7ecff4a16b75
#
_entry.id   46639d42a8d042f1ec7e7ecff4a16b75
#
_cell.length_a   1.000
_cell.length_b   1.000
_cell.length_c   1.000
_cell.angle_alpha   90.00
_cell.angle_beta   90.00
_cell.angle_gamma   90.00
#
_symmetry.space_group_name_H-M   'P 1'
#
loop_
_entity.id
_entity.type
_entity.pdbx_description
1 polymer ?
#
loop_
_entity_poly.entity_id
_entity_poly.type
_entity_poly.pdbx_seq_one_letter_code
_entity_poly.pdbx_strand_id
1 'polypeptide(L)'
;MGDPSLGELCDRYERLYPGAVVDVLNDRGIADQTMRPGIAPLRDGMTAVGIAYPVEGRPNRSVDGEANIRAVLEMLGEVPEHAVLAYRTNDDIAARLGELPVVALQVRGARGAVIDGGVRDVSFVLDESFPVFVRYCTPADAVPRWEILDWGHSAVGRRRRGERQGRSRRRRRRRGRGARGDREDVLAEAEALVETEDEVRAAVRDGVAPLDACDEFGVF
;
A
#
# COMPACT_ATOMS: atom_id res chain seq x y z
N MET A 1 17.58 4.67 -23.48
CA MET A 1 16.54 5.25 -22.63
C MET A 1 17.01 5.03 -21.19
N GLY A 2 16.95 6.07 -20.33
CA GLY A 2 17.29 5.90 -18.91
C GLY A 2 16.22 5.09 -18.20
N ASP A 3 16.58 4.44 -17.08
CA ASP A 3 15.61 3.73 -16.23
C ASP A 3 14.54 4.73 -15.74
N PRO A 4 13.24 4.34 -15.71
CA PRO A 4 12.17 5.21 -15.26
C PRO A 4 12.37 5.59 -13.78
N SER A 5 11.99 6.82 -13.44
CA SER A 5 11.97 7.27 -12.05
C SER A 5 10.89 6.51 -11.25
N LEU A 6 11.01 6.51 -9.94
CA LEU A 6 10.01 5.87 -9.07
C LEU A 6 8.62 6.50 -9.24
N GLY A 7 8.53 7.83 -9.43
CA GLY A 7 7.29 8.53 -9.71
C GLY A 7 6.65 8.04 -11.00
N GLU A 8 7.42 7.98 -12.09
CA GLU A 8 6.92 7.47 -13.37
C GLU A 8 6.41 6.03 -13.30
N LEU A 9 7.10 5.17 -12.54
CA LEU A 9 6.62 3.80 -12.31
C LEU A 9 5.27 3.81 -11.57
N CYS A 10 5.15 4.59 -10.50
CA CYS A 10 3.89 4.69 -9.78
C CYS A 10 2.75 5.21 -10.66
N ASP A 11 3.01 6.23 -11.48
CA ASP A 11 2.01 6.82 -12.37
C ASP A 11 1.56 5.85 -13.48
N ARG A 12 2.46 5.00 -13.96
CA ARG A 12 2.11 3.94 -14.92
C ARG A 12 1.27 2.85 -14.27
N TYR A 13 1.66 2.36 -13.08
CA TYR A 13 0.85 1.39 -12.32
C TYR A 13 -0.54 1.92 -11.95
N GLU A 14 -0.69 3.22 -11.69
CA GLU A 14 -1.98 3.84 -11.33
C GLU A 14 -3.01 3.79 -12.48
N ARG A 15 -2.55 3.65 -13.72
CA ARG A 15 -3.41 3.48 -14.89
C ARG A 15 -3.93 2.05 -15.07
N LEU A 16 -3.34 1.09 -14.38
CA LEU A 16 -3.72 -0.31 -14.41
C LEU A 16 -4.78 -0.59 -13.32
N TYR A 17 -5.66 -1.52 -13.61
CA TYR A 17 -6.51 -2.06 -12.55
C TYR A 17 -5.77 -3.20 -11.81
N PRO A 18 -6.03 -3.39 -10.50
CA PRO A 18 -5.30 -4.36 -9.68
C PRO A 18 -5.37 -5.80 -10.20
N GLY A 19 -6.45 -6.19 -10.89
CA GLY A 19 -6.62 -7.53 -11.47
C GLY A 19 -5.49 -7.88 -12.43
N ALA A 20 -5.20 -7.03 -13.41
CA ALA A 20 -4.13 -7.28 -14.39
C ALA A 20 -2.76 -7.49 -13.72
N VAL A 21 -2.47 -6.72 -12.67
CA VAL A 21 -1.21 -6.89 -11.90
C VAL A 21 -1.20 -8.21 -11.14
N VAL A 22 -2.33 -8.61 -10.55
CA VAL A 22 -2.48 -9.88 -9.84
C VAL A 22 -2.30 -11.06 -10.79
N ASP A 23 -2.86 -11.00 -11.99
CA ASP A 23 -2.79 -12.08 -12.98
C ASP A 23 -1.34 -12.28 -13.45
N VAL A 24 -0.63 -11.23 -13.79
CA VAL A 24 0.81 -11.29 -14.11
C VAL A 24 1.64 -11.86 -12.95
N LEU A 25 1.33 -11.49 -11.71
CA LEU A 25 2.02 -12.03 -10.54
C LEU A 25 1.73 -13.52 -10.33
N ASN A 26 0.49 -13.97 -10.58
CA ASN A 26 0.10 -15.36 -10.53
C ASN A 26 0.86 -16.20 -11.56
N ASP A 27 0.97 -15.71 -12.80
CA ASP A 27 1.70 -16.38 -13.88
C ASP A 27 3.20 -16.52 -13.56
N ARG A 28 3.74 -15.58 -12.80
CA ARG A 28 5.11 -15.65 -12.27
C ARG A 28 5.26 -16.51 -11.00
N GLY A 29 4.18 -17.15 -10.55
CA GLY A 29 4.16 -18.00 -9.35
C GLY A 29 4.26 -17.24 -8.04
N ILE A 30 3.94 -15.93 -8.05
CA ILE A 30 3.86 -15.11 -6.84
C ILE A 30 2.42 -15.14 -6.34
N ALA A 31 2.20 -15.87 -5.24
CA ALA A 31 0.90 -15.99 -4.58
C ALA A 31 0.80 -15.07 -3.34
N ASP A 32 -0.40 -14.97 -2.80
CA ASP A 32 -0.70 -14.23 -1.56
C ASP A 32 -0.42 -12.71 -1.63
N GLN A 33 -0.52 -12.12 -2.80
CA GLN A 33 -0.31 -10.68 -3.05
C GLN A 33 -1.55 -9.82 -2.77
N THR A 34 -2.70 -10.43 -2.48
CA THR A 34 -3.93 -9.72 -2.12
C THR A 34 -4.13 -9.63 -0.61
N MET A 35 -4.61 -8.50 -0.14
CA MET A 35 -4.90 -8.31 1.27
C MET A 35 -6.19 -9.05 1.67
N ARG A 36 -6.33 -9.37 2.96
CA ARG A 36 -7.55 -9.99 3.49
C ARG A 36 -8.76 -9.09 3.26
N PRO A 37 -9.96 -9.66 3.05
CA PRO A 37 -11.21 -8.90 2.97
C PRO A 37 -11.44 -8.03 4.22
N GLY A 38 -12.14 -6.90 4.04
CA GLY A 38 -12.51 -6.01 5.13
C GLY A 38 -11.77 -4.67 5.12
N ILE A 39 -10.72 -4.52 4.31
CA ILE A 39 -10.13 -3.20 4.02
C ILE A 39 -10.75 -2.72 2.71
N ALA A 40 -11.36 -1.54 2.74
CA ALA A 40 -12.04 -0.95 1.59
C ALA A 40 -11.60 0.52 1.40
N PRO A 41 -11.72 1.06 0.20
CA PRO A 41 -11.48 2.49 -0.03
C PRO A 41 -12.50 3.33 0.76
N LEU A 42 -12.05 4.46 1.28
CA LEU A 42 -12.92 5.39 2.00
C LEU A 42 -14.01 5.99 1.09
N ARG A 43 -13.77 6.05 -0.19
CA ARG A 43 -14.72 6.41 -1.27
C ARG A 43 -14.41 5.57 -2.49
N ASP A 44 -15.44 5.12 -3.19
CA ASP A 44 -15.31 4.35 -4.44
C ASP A 44 -14.43 5.07 -5.46
N GLY A 45 -13.66 4.31 -6.22
CA GLY A 45 -12.76 4.82 -7.24
C GLY A 45 -11.40 5.32 -6.72
N MET A 46 -11.12 5.24 -5.42
CA MET A 46 -9.79 5.56 -4.91
C MET A 46 -8.77 4.51 -5.35
N THR A 47 -7.62 4.99 -5.80
CA THR A 47 -6.43 4.17 -6.12
C THR A 47 -5.24 4.69 -5.34
N ALA A 48 -4.41 3.81 -4.81
CA ALA A 48 -3.16 4.16 -4.15
C ALA A 48 -2.03 3.27 -4.67
N VAL A 49 -1.06 3.88 -5.32
CA VAL A 49 0.12 3.20 -5.87
C VAL A 49 1.38 3.87 -5.36
N GLY A 50 2.26 3.10 -4.75
CA GLY A 50 3.50 3.64 -4.21
C GLY A 50 4.36 2.59 -3.52
N ILE A 51 5.43 3.05 -2.90
CA ILE A 51 6.30 2.18 -2.11
C ILE A 51 5.66 1.95 -0.74
N ALA A 52 5.49 0.69 -0.38
CA ALA A 52 4.96 0.34 0.93
C ALA A 52 5.86 0.87 2.06
N TYR A 53 5.29 1.72 2.91
CA TYR A 53 5.89 2.22 4.13
C TYR A 53 5.15 1.62 5.33
N PRO A 54 5.66 0.52 5.90
CA PRO A 54 4.98 -0.18 6.97
C PRO A 54 5.00 0.64 8.27
N VAL A 55 3.89 0.59 9.00
CA VAL A 55 3.72 1.16 10.32
C VAL A 55 3.09 0.11 11.23
N GLU A 56 3.76 -0.25 12.31
CA GLU A 56 3.26 -1.26 13.26
C GLU A 56 3.02 -0.65 14.64
N GLY A 57 1.93 -1.07 15.27
CA GLY A 57 1.63 -0.72 16.65
C GLY A 57 0.67 -1.69 17.29
N ARG A 58 0.24 -1.38 18.51
CA ARG A 58 -0.65 -2.22 19.30
C ARG A 58 -1.52 -1.40 20.27
N PRO A 59 -2.64 -1.95 20.71
CA PRO A 59 -3.39 -1.36 21.82
C PRO A 59 -2.51 -1.25 23.08
N ASN A 60 -2.48 -0.06 23.68
CA ASN A 60 -1.83 0.19 24.96
C ASN A 60 -2.51 1.37 25.68
N ARG A 61 -3.32 1.08 26.70
CA ARG A 61 -4.03 2.11 27.49
C ARG A 61 -3.14 2.78 28.56
N SER A 62 -1.92 2.27 28.74
CA SER A 62 -0.94 2.81 29.68
C SER A 62 0.21 3.51 28.93
N VAL A 63 0.02 3.82 27.65
CA VAL A 63 1.03 4.53 26.86
C VAL A 63 1.22 5.94 27.39
N ASP A 64 2.47 6.40 27.46
CA ASP A 64 2.77 7.81 27.65
C ASP A 64 2.31 8.58 26.39
N GLY A 65 1.23 9.34 26.51
CA GLY A 65 0.62 10.05 25.39
C GLY A 65 1.55 11.10 24.76
N GLU A 66 2.38 11.77 25.54
CA GLU A 66 3.33 12.75 25.02
C GLU A 66 4.47 12.07 24.23
N ALA A 67 5.05 11.03 24.78
CA ALA A 67 6.08 10.25 24.08
C ALA A 67 5.52 9.58 22.82
N ASN A 68 4.29 9.07 22.88
CA ASN A 68 3.64 8.42 21.75
C ASN A 68 3.32 9.39 20.60
N ILE A 69 2.78 10.57 20.90
CA ILE A 69 2.52 11.57 19.86
C ILE A 69 3.84 12.06 19.22
N ARG A 70 4.91 12.22 19.97
CA ARG A 70 6.22 12.55 19.43
C ARG A 70 6.71 11.48 18.44
N ALA A 71 6.58 10.20 18.81
CA ALA A 71 6.95 9.10 17.92
C ALA A 71 6.11 9.05 16.64
N VAL A 72 4.79 9.34 16.72
CA VAL A 72 3.92 9.45 15.55
C VAL A 72 4.36 10.62 14.66
N LEU A 73 4.69 11.78 15.22
CA LEU A 73 5.15 12.93 14.47
C LEU A 73 6.52 12.69 13.82
N GLU A 74 7.44 12.00 14.51
CA GLU A 74 8.71 11.54 13.93
C GLU A 74 8.46 10.62 12.73
N MET A 75 7.58 9.63 12.89
CA MET A 75 7.18 8.72 11.81
C MET A 75 6.65 9.48 10.60
N LEU A 76 5.73 10.43 10.79
CA LEU A 76 5.19 11.26 9.69
C LEU A 76 6.29 12.08 9.01
N GLY A 77 7.25 12.61 9.79
CA GLY A 77 8.40 13.36 9.27
C GLY A 77 9.40 12.51 8.46
N GLU A 78 9.45 11.21 8.68
CA GLU A 78 10.35 10.27 8.00
C GLU A 78 9.73 9.59 6.76
N VAL A 79 8.44 9.81 6.48
CA VAL A 79 7.77 9.23 5.30
C VAL A 79 8.44 9.72 4.02
N PRO A 80 8.93 8.82 3.16
CA PRO A 80 9.54 9.21 1.89
C PRO A 80 8.49 9.60 0.85
N GLU A 81 8.90 10.34 -0.15
CA GLU A 81 8.11 10.62 -1.34
C GLU A 81 7.67 9.31 -2.03
N HIS A 82 6.50 9.32 -2.63
CA HIS A 82 5.85 8.17 -3.29
C HIS A 82 5.52 7.00 -2.35
N ALA A 83 5.51 7.20 -1.04
CA ALA A 83 5.10 6.15 -0.10
C ALA A 83 3.59 5.93 -0.08
N VAL A 84 3.19 4.68 0.12
CA VAL A 84 1.86 4.30 0.61
C VAL A 84 2.05 3.70 2.00
N LEU A 85 1.47 4.34 3.02
CA LEU A 85 1.57 3.85 4.38
C LEU A 85 0.77 2.56 4.54
N ALA A 86 1.36 1.53 5.13
CA ALA A 86 0.72 0.26 5.39
C ALA A 86 0.67 0.01 6.91
N TYR A 87 -0.48 0.32 7.54
CA TYR A 87 -0.67 0.21 8.98
C TYR A 87 -1.12 -1.18 9.38
N ARG A 88 -0.35 -1.81 10.25
CA ARG A 88 -0.76 -2.96 11.05
C ARG A 88 -1.09 -2.47 12.46
N THR A 89 -2.37 -2.26 12.72
CA THR A 89 -2.79 -1.60 13.96
C THR A 89 -2.93 -2.57 15.13
N ASN A 90 -3.25 -3.83 14.86
CA ASN A 90 -3.62 -4.83 15.87
C ASN A 90 -4.73 -4.33 16.82
N ASP A 91 -5.66 -3.51 16.30
CA ASP A 91 -6.68 -2.81 17.07
C ASP A 91 -7.95 -2.59 16.23
N ASP A 92 -9.11 -2.64 16.88
CA ASP A 92 -10.43 -2.50 16.26
C ASP A 92 -11.23 -1.30 16.80
N ILE A 93 -10.57 -0.32 17.45
CA ILE A 93 -11.27 0.75 18.17
C ILE A 93 -10.89 2.14 17.65
N ALA A 94 -9.60 2.43 17.56
CA ALA A 94 -9.12 3.79 17.38
C ALA A 94 -8.69 4.11 15.94
N ALA A 95 -8.82 5.39 15.57
CA ALA A 95 -8.36 5.92 14.29
C ALA A 95 -6.85 6.19 14.32
N ARG A 96 -6.15 5.83 13.23
CA ARG A 96 -4.70 6.03 13.04
C ARG A 96 -4.38 7.25 12.21
N LEU A 97 -5.37 7.67 11.44
CA LEU A 97 -5.24 8.79 10.50
C LEU A 97 -6.46 9.69 10.65
N GLY A 98 -6.25 10.98 10.44
CA GLY A 98 -7.26 12.02 10.39
C GLY A 98 -6.72 13.17 9.56
N GLU A 99 -7.33 14.34 9.64
CA GLU A 99 -7.01 15.53 8.83
C GLU A 99 -5.51 15.90 8.88
N LEU A 100 -4.99 16.26 10.06
CA LEU A 100 -3.62 16.78 10.18
C LEU A 100 -2.53 15.79 9.72
N PRO A 101 -2.59 14.49 10.06
CA PRO A 101 -1.69 13.51 9.48
C PRO A 101 -1.78 13.41 7.96
N VAL A 102 -2.98 13.52 7.36
CA VAL A 102 -3.15 13.49 5.90
C VAL A 102 -2.45 14.67 5.26
N VAL A 103 -2.66 15.89 5.74
CA VAL A 103 -1.96 17.10 5.25
C VAL A 103 -0.44 16.92 5.34
N ALA A 104 0.06 16.42 6.47
CA ALA A 104 1.49 16.17 6.63
C ALA A 104 2.04 15.16 5.60
N LEU A 105 1.29 14.10 5.32
CA LEU A 105 1.66 13.07 4.35
C LEU A 105 1.65 13.60 2.91
N GLN A 106 0.68 14.43 2.54
CA GLN A 106 0.62 15.07 1.23
C GLN A 106 1.80 15.99 0.99
N VAL A 107 2.15 16.83 1.96
CA VAL A 107 3.33 17.70 1.87
C VAL A 107 4.62 16.91 1.68
N ARG A 108 4.68 15.68 2.20
CA ARG A 108 5.80 14.77 2.01
C ARG A 108 5.77 13.99 0.70
N GLY A 109 4.74 14.15 -0.11
CA GLY A 109 4.58 13.43 -1.38
C GLY A 109 4.17 11.96 -1.22
N ALA A 110 3.56 11.60 -0.08
CA ALA A 110 2.95 10.28 0.08
C ALA A 110 1.73 10.13 -0.85
N ARG A 111 1.50 8.92 -1.35
CA ARG A 111 0.47 8.62 -2.36
C ARG A 111 -0.79 7.95 -1.79
N GLY A 112 -0.83 7.67 -0.49
CA GLY A 112 -2.01 7.10 0.14
C GLY A 112 -1.70 6.34 1.43
N ALA A 113 -2.73 5.74 2.00
CA ALA A 113 -2.61 4.89 3.18
C ALA A 113 -3.56 3.69 3.12
N VAL A 114 -3.07 2.54 3.55
CA VAL A 114 -3.84 1.31 3.76
C VAL A 114 -3.76 0.99 5.25
N ILE A 115 -4.91 0.96 5.93
CA ILE A 115 -4.99 0.87 7.37
C ILE A 115 -5.80 -0.36 7.78
N ASP A 116 -5.13 -1.40 8.31
CA ASP A 116 -5.82 -2.49 8.99
C ASP A 116 -6.38 -1.99 10.32
N GLY A 117 -7.34 -1.07 10.26
CA GLY A 117 -7.87 -0.32 11.38
C GLY A 117 -8.79 0.82 10.96
N GLY A 118 -8.86 1.86 11.80
CA GLY A 118 -9.79 2.98 11.65
C GLY A 118 -9.17 4.29 11.17
N VAL A 119 -10.05 5.15 10.61
CA VAL A 119 -9.81 6.55 10.25
C VAL A 119 -10.82 7.46 10.95
N ARG A 120 -10.47 8.72 11.20
CA ARG A 120 -11.37 9.78 11.67
C ARG A 120 -11.35 10.98 10.70
N ASP A 121 -12.15 11.99 10.99
CA ASP A 121 -12.22 13.25 10.24
C ASP A 121 -12.47 13.01 8.73
N VAL A 122 -13.37 12.08 8.43
CA VAL A 122 -13.59 11.51 7.09
C VAL A 122 -13.84 12.57 6.03
N SER A 123 -14.68 13.59 6.33
CA SER A 123 -14.98 14.67 5.38
C SER A 123 -13.72 15.44 4.98
N PHE A 124 -12.87 15.79 5.94
CA PHE A 124 -11.61 16.49 5.67
C PHE A 124 -10.63 15.61 4.87
N VAL A 125 -10.52 14.32 5.22
CA VAL A 125 -9.67 13.38 4.47
C VAL A 125 -10.14 13.25 3.01
N LEU A 126 -11.45 13.27 2.77
CA LEU A 126 -12.04 13.21 1.43
C LEU A 126 -11.82 14.50 0.65
N ASP A 127 -11.92 15.66 1.31
CA ASP A 127 -11.70 16.99 0.71
C ASP A 127 -10.24 17.15 0.25
N GLU A 128 -9.29 16.58 1.00
CA GLU A 128 -7.89 16.50 0.61
C GLU A 128 -7.61 15.57 -0.58
N SER A 129 -8.60 14.78 -1.00
CA SER A 129 -8.44 13.80 -2.09
C SER A 129 -7.30 12.78 -1.87
N PHE A 130 -6.91 12.55 -0.62
CA PHE A 130 -5.85 11.60 -0.26
C PHE A 130 -6.40 10.18 -0.22
N PRO A 131 -5.86 9.22 -1.00
CA PRO A 131 -6.38 7.86 -1.03
C PRO A 131 -6.17 7.14 0.29
N VAL A 132 -7.28 6.70 0.91
CA VAL A 132 -7.26 5.95 2.17
C VAL A 132 -8.13 4.71 2.06
N PHE A 133 -7.55 3.57 2.44
CA PHE A 133 -8.21 2.27 2.53
C PHE A 133 -8.25 1.84 4.00
N VAL A 134 -9.43 1.51 4.51
CA VAL A 134 -9.65 1.26 5.95
C VAL A 134 -10.62 0.13 6.20
N ARG A 135 -10.64 -0.38 7.44
CA ARG A 135 -11.66 -1.33 7.90
C ARG A 135 -12.91 -0.62 8.43
N TYR A 136 -12.77 0.54 9.06
CA TYR A 136 -13.88 1.27 9.68
C TYR A 136 -13.54 2.76 9.91
N CYS A 137 -14.60 3.55 10.15
CA CYS A 137 -14.48 4.94 10.59
C CYS A 137 -14.85 5.03 12.08
N THR A 138 -14.14 5.87 12.84
CA THR A 138 -14.39 6.06 14.27
C THR A 138 -13.87 7.41 14.72
N PRO A 139 -14.52 8.13 15.64
CA PRO A 139 -13.98 9.36 16.22
C PRO A 139 -12.92 9.11 17.30
N ALA A 140 -12.70 7.86 17.69
CA ALA A 140 -11.81 7.53 18.79
C ALA A 140 -10.33 7.78 18.44
N ASP A 141 -9.67 8.68 19.18
CA ASP A 141 -8.25 8.98 19.01
C ASP A 141 -7.35 7.80 19.42
N ALA A 142 -6.28 7.61 18.66
CA ALA A 142 -5.27 6.59 18.93
C ALA A 142 -4.31 6.97 20.07
N VAL A 143 -3.96 8.25 20.21
CA VAL A 143 -2.88 8.71 21.10
C VAL A 143 -2.98 8.15 22.53
N PRO A 144 -4.15 8.15 23.22
CA PRO A 144 -4.23 7.68 24.60
C PRO A 144 -4.45 6.16 24.71
N ARG A 145 -4.47 5.39 23.63
CA ARG A 145 -4.88 3.98 23.69
C ARG A 145 -4.19 3.03 22.74
N TRP A 146 -3.30 3.56 21.91
CA TRP A 146 -2.52 2.78 20.97
C TRP A 146 -1.08 3.29 20.92
N GLU A 147 -0.13 2.38 20.90
CA GLU A 147 1.31 2.66 20.90
C GLU A 147 1.89 2.31 19.53
N ILE A 148 2.61 3.25 18.91
CA ILE A 148 3.42 2.98 17.74
C ILE A 148 4.70 2.24 18.16
N LEU A 149 5.04 1.15 17.47
CA LEU A 149 6.16 0.29 17.80
C LEU A 149 7.32 0.39 16.80
N ASP A 150 7.00 0.47 15.53
CA ASP A 150 8.00 0.47 14.45
C ASP A 150 7.42 1.08 13.18
N TRP A 151 8.29 1.65 12.32
CA TRP A 151 7.89 2.19 11.03
C TRP A 151 9.06 2.21 10.03
N GLY A 152 8.72 2.28 8.72
CA GLY A 152 9.69 2.47 7.63
C GLY A 152 10.56 1.26 7.32
N HIS A 153 10.50 0.19 8.10
CA HIS A 153 11.31 -1.00 7.91
C HIS A 153 10.48 -2.13 7.31
N SER A 154 10.92 -2.67 6.18
CA SER A 154 10.34 -3.90 5.65
C SER A 154 10.42 -5.01 6.70
N ALA A 155 9.35 -5.79 6.87
CA ALA A 155 9.25 -6.92 7.81
C ALA A 155 10.39 -7.97 7.68
N VAL A 156 11.25 -7.85 6.67
CA VAL A 156 12.42 -8.68 6.41
C VAL A 156 13.67 -8.22 7.17
N GLY A 157 13.63 -7.06 7.84
CA GLY A 157 14.78 -6.44 8.52
C GLY A 157 14.53 -5.91 9.93
N ARG A 158 13.73 -6.62 10.76
CA ARG A 158 13.45 -6.18 12.14
C ARG A 158 14.72 -5.81 12.92
N ARG A 159 14.89 -4.52 13.17
CA ARG A 159 15.60 -4.02 14.35
C ARG A 159 14.55 -3.33 15.23
N ARG A 160 14.18 -3.97 16.34
CA ARG A 160 13.43 -3.31 17.39
C ARG A 160 14.28 -2.16 17.94
N ARG A 161 13.73 -0.93 17.93
CA ARG A 161 14.31 0.20 18.66
C ARG A 161 14.25 -0.17 20.14
N GLY A 162 15.43 -0.47 20.75
CA GLY A 162 15.52 -0.74 22.20
C GLY A 162 16.31 -1.98 22.63
N GLU A 163 16.71 -2.88 21.74
CA GLU A 163 17.59 -3.98 22.12
C GLU A 163 19.06 -3.58 22.01
N ARG A 164 19.68 -3.35 23.17
CA ARG A 164 21.15 -3.27 23.33
C ARG A 164 21.79 -4.51 22.71
N GLN A 165 22.92 -4.28 22.04
CA GLN A 165 23.73 -5.24 21.31
C GLN A 165 23.90 -6.58 22.05
N GLY A 166 23.22 -7.61 21.57
CA GLY A 166 23.53 -9.00 21.82
C GLY A 166 23.83 -9.69 20.50
N ARG A 167 25.01 -10.34 20.40
CA ARG A 167 25.53 -11.02 19.23
C ARG A 167 24.47 -11.97 18.63
N SER A 168 23.82 -11.64 17.53
CA SER A 168 23.08 -12.58 16.72
C SER A 168 23.86 -12.95 15.45
N ARG A 169 24.01 -14.26 15.25
CA ARG A 169 24.70 -14.88 14.12
C ARG A 169 24.05 -14.41 12.82
N ARG A 170 24.83 -13.71 11.98
CA ARG A 170 24.46 -13.31 10.62
C ARG A 170 24.09 -14.54 9.80
N ARG A 171 22.79 -14.82 9.62
CA ARG A 171 22.34 -15.51 8.41
C ARG A 171 22.35 -14.47 7.28
N ARG A 172 23.38 -14.52 6.43
CA ARG A 172 23.37 -13.82 5.14
C ARG A 172 22.23 -14.39 4.31
N ARG A 173 21.06 -13.75 4.36
CA ARG A 173 20.08 -13.91 3.28
C ARG A 173 20.61 -13.12 2.09
N ARG A 174 20.76 -13.81 0.96
CA ARG A 174 21.04 -13.22 -0.35
C ARG A 174 20.10 -12.03 -0.54
N ARG A 175 20.64 -10.83 -0.65
CA ARG A 175 19.93 -9.70 -1.23
C ARG A 175 19.62 -10.13 -2.65
N GLY A 176 18.36 -10.39 -2.95
CA GLY A 176 17.89 -10.64 -4.29
C GLY A 176 18.21 -9.40 -5.14
N ARG A 177 18.99 -9.63 -6.19
CA ARG A 177 19.30 -8.64 -7.23
C ARG A 177 18.07 -8.35 -8.11
N GLY A 178 16.86 -8.80 -7.67
CA GLY A 178 15.61 -8.85 -8.41
C GLY A 178 14.67 -7.65 -8.27
N ALA A 179 14.67 -6.97 -7.14
CA ALA A 179 13.51 -6.14 -6.76
C ALA A 179 13.24 -4.89 -7.63
N ARG A 180 14.15 -4.43 -8.48
CA ARG A 180 13.94 -3.30 -9.38
C ARG A 180 13.50 -3.76 -10.77
N GLY A 181 14.22 -4.66 -11.41
CA GLY A 181 13.86 -5.24 -12.70
C GLY A 181 12.52 -5.96 -12.64
N ASP A 182 12.24 -6.68 -11.55
CA ASP A 182 10.97 -7.39 -11.37
C ASP A 182 9.73 -6.46 -11.45
N ARG A 183 9.83 -5.18 -11.01
CA ARG A 183 8.70 -4.24 -11.05
C ARG A 183 8.46 -3.69 -12.45
N GLU A 184 9.53 -3.38 -13.18
CA GLU A 184 9.45 -2.88 -14.56
C GLU A 184 8.94 -3.96 -15.49
N ASP A 185 9.39 -5.21 -15.30
CA ASP A 185 8.94 -6.35 -16.07
C ASP A 185 7.46 -6.67 -15.80
N VAL A 186 7.03 -6.68 -14.53
CA VAL A 186 5.60 -6.87 -14.17
C VAL A 186 4.74 -5.76 -14.74
N LEU A 187 5.21 -4.51 -14.70
CA LEU A 187 4.48 -3.38 -15.27
C LEU A 187 4.29 -3.54 -16.77
N ALA A 188 5.36 -3.87 -17.51
CA ALA A 188 5.29 -4.03 -18.95
C ALA A 188 4.37 -5.20 -19.37
N GLU A 189 4.40 -6.32 -18.64
CA GLU A 189 3.50 -7.44 -18.88
C GLU A 189 2.04 -7.08 -18.55
N ALA A 190 1.80 -6.35 -17.47
CA ALA A 190 0.45 -5.93 -17.10
C ALA A 190 -0.12 -4.88 -18.09
N GLU A 191 0.70 -3.96 -18.60
CA GLU A 191 0.30 -3.04 -19.67
C GLU A 191 -0.09 -3.80 -20.95
N ALA A 192 0.73 -4.77 -21.38
CA ALA A 192 0.43 -5.59 -22.55
C ALA A 192 -0.85 -6.44 -22.35
N LEU A 193 -1.07 -6.98 -21.15
CA LEU A 193 -2.30 -7.72 -20.82
C LEU A 193 -3.53 -6.81 -20.96
N VAL A 194 -3.48 -5.59 -20.41
CA VAL A 194 -4.59 -4.63 -20.49
C VAL A 194 -4.88 -4.25 -21.94
N GLU A 195 -3.86 -4.04 -22.78
CA GLU A 195 -4.04 -3.76 -24.21
C GLU A 195 -4.78 -4.91 -24.90
N THR A 196 -4.38 -6.17 -24.66
CA THR A 196 -5.05 -7.35 -25.22
C THR A 196 -6.49 -7.47 -24.74
N GLU A 197 -6.74 -7.25 -23.45
CA GLU A 197 -8.11 -7.28 -22.91
C GLU A 197 -9.00 -6.16 -23.46
N ASP A 198 -8.44 -5.01 -23.81
CA ASP A 198 -9.18 -3.94 -24.48
C ASP A 198 -9.61 -4.38 -25.90
N GLU A 199 -8.78 -5.12 -26.64
CA GLU A 199 -9.12 -5.70 -27.92
C GLU A 199 -10.22 -6.77 -27.79
N VAL A 200 -10.10 -7.68 -26.81
CA VAL A 200 -11.14 -8.68 -26.47
C VAL A 200 -12.47 -7.99 -26.16
N ARG A 201 -12.42 -6.96 -25.33
CA ARG A 201 -13.60 -6.20 -24.91
C ARG A 201 -14.29 -5.51 -26.10
N ALA A 202 -13.51 -4.99 -27.05
CA ALA A 202 -14.02 -4.40 -28.27
C ALA A 202 -14.68 -5.47 -29.14
N ALA A 203 -14.02 -6.59 -29.41
CA ALA A 203 -14.55 -7.70 -30.22
C ALA A 203 -15.87 -8.25 -29.63
N VAL A 204 -15.94 -8.47 -28.34
CA VAL A 204 -17.17 -8.95 -27.71
C VAL A 204 -18.31 -7.92 -27.80
N ARG A 205 -18.01 -6.63 -27.67
CA ARG A 205 -19.02 -5.56 -27.86
C ARG A 205 -19.54 -5.50 -29.30
N ASP A 206 -18.70 -5.85 -30.27
CA ASP A 206 -19.06 -5.93 -31.67
C ASP A 206 -19.78 -7.25 -32.05
N GLY A 207 -20.02 -8.12 -31.05
CA GLY A 207 -20.85 -9.32 -31.19
C GLY A 207 -20.06 -10.61 -31.40
N VAL A 208 -18.74 -10.60 -31.27
CA VAL A 208 -17.93 -11.84 -31.27
C VAL A 208 -18.29 -12.66 -30.02
N ALA A 209 -18.52 -13.97 -30.20
CA ALA A 209 -18.84 -14.82 -29.05
C ALA A 209 -17.63 -14.92 -28.11
N PRO A 210 -17.85 -14.96 -26.77
CA PRO A 210 -16.75 -14.96 -25.80
C PRO A 210 -15.72 -16.08 -26.01
N LEU A 211 -16.16 -17.26 -26.40
CA LEU A 211 -15.26 -18.39 -26.70
C LEU A 211 -14.38 -18.09 -27.93
N ASP A 212 -14.98 -17.55 -28.98
CA ASP A 212 -14.24 -17.21 -30.21
C ASP A 212 -13.21 -16.10 -29.94
N ALA A 213 -13.58 -15.11 -29.13
CA ALA A 213 -12.66 -14.05 -28.70
C ALA A 213 -11.51 -14.63 -27.85
N CYS A 214 -11.80 -15.54 -26.90
CA CYS A 214 -10.77 -16.21 -26.14
C CYS A 214 -9.80 -17.02 -27.01
N ASP A 215 -10.33 -17.75 -28.03
CA ASP A 215 -9.53 -18.53 -28.96
C ASP A 215 -8.64 -17.64 -29.85
N GLU A 216 -9.10 -16.45 -30.19
CA GLU A 216 -8.39 -15.49 -31.06
C GLU A 216 -7.28 -14.74 -30.30
N PHE A 217 -7.59 -14.23 -29.10
CA PHE A 217 -6.69 -13.35 -28.36
C PHE A 217 -5.91 -14.06 -27.23
N GLY A 218 -6.30 -15.28 -26.86
CA GLY A 218 -5.63 -16.09 -25.83
C GLY A 218 -5.92 -15.68 -24.39
N VAL A 219 -6.78 -14.69 -24.18
CA VAL A 219 -7.22 -14.18 -22.85
C VAL A 219 -8.72 -13.89 -22.85
N PHE A 220 -9.33 -13.99 -21.64
CA PHE A 220 -10.74 -13.60 -21.45
C PHE A 220 -11.01 -13.26 -19.97
#